data_cba42c6135953ce702a6024d92888aec
#
_entry.id   cba42c6135953ce702a6024d92888aec
#
_cell.length_a   1.000
_cell.length_b   1.000
_cell.length_c   1.000
_cell.angle_alpha   90.00
_cell.angle_beta   90.00
_cell.angle_gamma   90.00
#
_symmetry.space_group_name_H-M   'P 1'
#
loop_
_entity.id
_entity.type
_entity.pdbx_description
1 polymer ?
#
loop_
_entity_poly.entity_id
_entity_poly.type
_entity_poly.pdbx_seq_one_letter_code
_entity_poly.pdbx_strand_id
1 'polypeptide(L)'
;MLTLSRWYGHLLNSMMTAAGILLLAMTVMIGADVLFRNIGAGGIPPSNELSEDSLYLITLLAAPGLLRQGRHIRVDIVLRAVPQRLGWLLEWAGDVVGLVCCLLFVWYGASVAAASFFDGSVSIKTLVLPEWWLLAPMPVAFALLALEFGFRMQRLASAERGPRDDAVSAS
;
A
#
# COMPACT_ATOMS: atom_id res chain seq x y z
N MET A 1 -1.40 -15.06 20.86
CA MET A 1 -1.79 -14.05 19.87
C MET A 1 -0.96 -12.75 19.94
N LEU A 2 -0.50 -12.31 21.12
CA LEU A 2 0.26 -11.04 21.26
C LEU A 2 1.65 -11.02 20.57
N THR A 3 2.33 -12.14 20.48
CA THR A 3 3.65 -12.23 19.83
C THR A 3 3.55 -12.11 18.30
N LEU A 4 2.57 -12.77 17.67
CA LEU A 4 2.35 -12.71 16.22
C LEU A 4 1.98 -11.28 15.78
N SER A 5 1.12 -10.60 16.55
CA SER A 5 0.74 -9.20 16.28
C SER A 5 1.92 -8.23 16.42
N ARG A 6 2.88 -8.50 17.32
CA ARG A 6 4.10 -7.68 17.46
C ARG A 6 5.04 -7.85 16.26
N TRP A 7 5.32 -9.10 15.87
CA TRP A 7 6.16 -9.40 14.70
C TRP A 7 5.58 -8.79 13.41
N TYR A 8 4.29 -8.95 13.22
CA TYR A 8 3.58 -8.33 12.11
C TYR A 8 3.67 -6.80 12.15
N GLY A 9 3.57 -6.18 13.35
CA GLY A 9 3.76 -4.76 13.55
C GLY A 9 5.16 -4.27 13.17
N HIS A 10 6.20 -5.01 13.55
CA HIS A 10 7.58 -4.69 13.17
C HIS A 10 7.79 -4.80 11.66
N LEU A 11 7.23 -5.83 11.02
CA LEU A 11 7.27 -5.98 9.57
C LEU A 11 6.66 -4.77 8.86
N LEU A 12 5.45 -4.37 9.23
CA LEU A 12 4.78 -3.22 8.63
C LEU A 12 5.54 -1.91 8.86
N ASN A 13 6.12 -1.75 10.04
CA ASN A 13 6.91 -0.56 10.35
C ASN A 13 8.22 -0.52 9.53
N SER A 14 8.88 -1.65 9.34
CA SER A 14 10.06 -1.73 8.46
C SER A 14 9.72 -1.45 6.99
N MET A 15 8.57 -1.93 6.51
CA MET A 15 8.09 -1.64 5.16
C MET A 15 7.80 -0.13 4.98
N MET A 16 7.16 0.52 5.96
CA MET A 16 6.95 1.97 5.95
C MET A 16 8.26 2.75 5.96
N THR A 17 9.23 2.32 6.77
CA THR A 17 10.56 2.96 6.79
C THR A 17 11.26 2.79 5.44
N ALA A 18 11.20 1.61 4.84
CA ALA A 18 11.75 1.37 3.50
C ALA A 18 11.07 2.24 2.44
N ALA A 19 9.74 2.39 2.49
CA ALA A 19 9.00 3.30 1.62
C ALA A 19 9.46 4.76 1.78
N GLY A 20 9.70 5.21 3.01
CA GLY A 20 10.21 6.55 3.29
C GLY A 20 11.63 6.77 2.74
N ILE A 21 12.52 5.80 2.90
CA ILE A 21 13.88 5.85 2.33
C ILE A 21 13.83 5.89 0.81
N LEU A 22 12.98 5.04 0.21
CA LEU A 22 12.81 5.00 -1.26
C LEU A 22 12.25 6.33 -1.79
N LEU A 23 11.30 6.94 -1.08
CA LEU A 23 10.76 8.25 -1.43
C LEU A 23 11.85 9.34 -1.38
N LEU A 24 12.69 9.34 -0.35
CA LEU A 24 13.80 10.27 -0.24
C LEU A 24 14.81 10.07 -1.38
N ALA A 25 15.20 8.83 -1.66
CA ALA A 25 16.12 8.50 -2.75
C ALA A 25 15.57 8.95 -4.11
N MET A 26 14.28 8.69 -4.38
CA MET A 26 13.60 9.14 -5.60
C MET A 26 13.62 10.68 -5.70
N THR A 27 13.32 11.39 -4.61
CA THR A 27 13.32 12.85 -4.59
C THR A 27 14.70 13.41 -4.91
N VAL A 28 15.75 12.84 -4.32
CA VAL A 28 17.14 13.23 -4.60
C VAL A 28 17.52 12.94 -6.06
N MET A 29 17.12 11.79 -6.59
CA MET A 29 17.39 11.40 -7.98
C MET A 29 16.72 12.36 -8.97
N ILE A 30 15.44 12.69 -8.76
CA ILE A 30 14.72 13.66 -9.61
C ILE A 30 15.37 15.03 -9.53
N GLY A 31 15.75 15.49 -8.32
CA GLY A 31 16.44 16.75 -8.12
C GLY A 31 17.78 16.79 -8.86
N ALA A 32 18.55 15.72 -8.81
CA ALA A 32 19.80 15.59 -9.55
C ALA A 32 19.59 15.59 -11.07
N ASP A 33 18.56 14.88 -11.57
CA ASP A 33 18.23 14.86 -13.00
C ASP A 33 17.89 16.26 -13.51
N VAL A 34 17.08 17.02 -12.78
CA VAL A 34 16.73 18.40 -13.12
C VAL A 34 17.96 19.31 -13.12
N LEU A 35 18.84 19.16 -12.12
CA LEU A 35 20.10 19.91 -12.05
C LEU A 35 20.98 19.63 -13.27
N PHE A 36 21.22 18.36 -13.61
CA PHE A 36 22.06 17.96 -14.74
C PHE A 36 21.50 18.48 -16.07
N ARG A 37 20.20 18.47 -16.25
CA ARG A 37 19.57 19.08 -17.44
C ARG A 37 19.79 20.59 -17.50
N ASN A 38 19.72 21.25 -16.36
CA ASN A 38 19.81 22.73 -16.30
C ASN A 38 21.25 23.25 -16.57
N ILE A 39 22.28 22.49 -16.17
CA ILE A 39 23.68 22.81 -16.43
C ILE A 39 24.21 22.34 -17.80
N GLY A 40 23.33 21.76 -18.64
CA GLY A 40 23.69 21.27 -19.96
C GLY A 40 24.48 19.95 -19.98
N ALA A 41 24.56 19.23 -18.84
CA ALA A 41 25.26 17.95 -18.74
C ALA A 41 24.44 16.76 -19.30
N GLY A 42 23.22 17.00 -19.80
CA GLY A 42 22.27 15.95 -20.17
C GLY A 42 21.57 15.39 -18.91
N GLY A 43 20.35 14.87 -19.03
CA GLY A 43 19.63 14.26 -17.90
C GLY A 43 20.10 12.84 -17.60
N ILE A 44 19.57 12.25 -16.54
CA ILE A 44 19.72 10.83 -16.20
C ILE A 44 18.66 10.05 -17.00
N PRO A 45 19.02 9.29 -18.06
CA PRO A 45 18.05 8.68 -18.99
C PRO A 45 16.94 7.87 -18.32
N PRO A 46 17.24 7.00 -17.30
CA PRO A 46 16.20 6.18 -16.66
C PRO A 46 15.44 6.88 -15.52
N SER A 47 15.67 8.17 -15.25
CA SER A 47 15.10 8.84 -14.06
C SER A 47 13.58 8.79 -14.02
N ASN A 48 12.90 8.98 -15.15
CA ASN A 48 11.45 8.96 -15.23
C ASN A 48 10.90 7.57 -14.96
N GLU A 49 11.48 6.54 -15.54
CA GLU A 49 11.05 5.14 -15.35
C GLU A 49 11.27 4.67 -13.92
N LEU A 50 12.46 4.95 -13.37
CA LEU A 50 12.77 4.63 -11.98
C LEU A 50 11.86 5.36 -11.00
N SER A 51 11.44 6.58 -11.33
CA SER A 51 10.51 7.35 -10.50
C SER A 51 9.11 6.73 -10.52
N GLU A 52 8.63 6.31 -11.70
CA GLU A 52 7.35 5.63 -11.86
C GLU A 52 7.31 4.32 -11.08
N ASP A 53 8.31 3.46 -11.26
CA ASP A 53 8.43 2.18 -10.60
C ASP A 53 8.62 2.34 -9.07
N SER A 54 9.37 3.36 -8.64
CA SER A 54 9.54 3.70 -7.23
C SER A 54 8.25 4.15 -6.58
N LEU A 55 7.45 5.00 -7.23
CA LEU A 55 6.14 5.44 -6.74
C LEU A 55 5.19 4.26 -6.52
N TYR A 56 5.18 3.33 -7.46
CA TYR A 56 4.42 2.10 -7.35
C TYR A 56 4.85 1.28 -6.13
N LEU A 57 6.15 1.04 -5.96
CA LEU A 57 6.70 0.29 -4.83
C LEU A 57 6.44 0.99 -3.48
N ILE A 58 6.63 2.31 -3.41
CA ILE A 58 6.35 3.13 -2.21
C ILE A 58 4.89 2.95 -1.79
N THR A 59 3.96 3.01 -2.75
CA THR A 59 2.53 2.84 -2.49
C THR A 59 2.24 1.45 -1.93
N LEU A 60 2.77 0.40 -2.52
CA LEU A 60 2.58 -0.98 -2.06
C LEU A 60 3.19 -1.23 -0.68
N LEU A 61 4.37 -0.69 -0.41
CA LEU A 61 5.04 -0.85 0.89
C LEU A 61 4.35 -0.07 2.01
N ALA A 62 3.83 1.12 1.72
CA ALA A 62 3.22 1.97 2.72
C ALA A 62 1.76 1.57 3.04
N ALA A 63 1.00 1.05 2.07
CA ALA A 63 -0.44 0.83 2.19
C ALA A 63 -0.85 -0.04 3.40
N PRO A 64 -0.22 -1.21 3.69
CA PRO A 64 -0.60 -2.04 4.84
C PRO A 64 -0.33 -1.34 6.18
N GLY A 65 0.78 -0.60 6.28
CA GLY A 65 1.13 0.16 7.47
C GLY A 65 0.18 1.32 7.76
N LEU A 66 -0.20 2.06 6.71
CA LEU A 66 -1.17 3.15 6.80
C LEU A 66 -2.56 2.65 7.18
N LEU A 67 -2.98 1.50 6.64
CA LEU A 67 -4.25 0.87 7.00
C LEU A 67 -4.28 0.52 8.50
N ARG A 68 -3.19 -0.06 9.03
CA ARG A 68 -3.06 -0.41 10.45
C ARG A 68 -3.10 0.80 11.37
N GLN A 69 -2.50 1.92 10.96
CA GLN A 69 -2.51 3.17 11.73
C GLN A 69 -3.85 3.91 11.69
N GLY A 70 -4.86 3.37 11.00
CA GLY A 70 -6.15 4.03 10.82
C GLY A 70 -6.10 5.29 9.93
N ARG A 71 -4.97 5.57 9.31
CA ARG A 71 -4.74 6.76 8.45
C ARG A 71 -5.24 6.56 7.00
N HIS A 72 -5.93 5.46 6.72
CA HIS A 72 -6.60 5.31 5.44
C HIS A 72 -7.73 6.33 5.36
N ILE A 73 -7.87 6.97 4.21
CA ILE A 73 -8.89 8.02 3.99
C ILE A 73 -10.25 7.45 4.37
N ARG A 74 -10.79 7.93 5.48
CA ARG A 74 -12.14 7.65 5.94
C ARG A 74 -12.96 8.91 5.77
N VAL A 75 -14.19 8.75 5.35
CA VAL A 75 -15.12 9.86 5.33
C VAL A 75 -15.69 10.01 6.75
N ASP A 76 -14.82 10.38 7.71
CA ASP A 76 -15.18 10.54 9.12
C ASP A 76 -16.35 11.49 9.31
N ILE A 77 -16.49 12.48 8.43
CA ILE A 77 -17.62 13.41 8.41
C ILE A 77 -18.94 12.66 8.24
N VAL A 78 -19.01 11.68 7.34
CA VAL A 78 -20.22 10.86 7.13
C VAL A 78 -20.47 9.96 8.33
N LEU A 79 -19.44 9.34 8.89
CA LEU A 79 -19.57 8.47 10.06
C LEU A 79 -20.04 9.22 11.30
N ARG A 80 -19.67 10.50 11.45
CA ARG A 80 -20.15 11.38 12.54
C ARG A 80 -21.57 11.93 12.32
N ALA A 81 -22.00 12.01 11.06
CA ALA A 81 -23.34 12.55 10.72
C ALA A 81 -24.46 11.50 10.82
N VAL A 82 -24.11 10.20 10.90
CA VAL A 82 -25.09 9.11 10.97
C VAL A 82 -25.21 8.53 12.38
N PRO A 83 -26.36 7.93 12.74
CA PRO A 83 -26.53 7.24 14.02
C PRO A 83 -25.46 6.15 14.20
N GLN A 84 -25.00 5.97 15.44
CA GLN A 84 -23.90 5.07 15.81
C GLN A 84 -24.03 3.66 15.21
N ARG A 85 -25.23 3.10 15.12
CA ARG A 85 -25.48 1.78 14.52
C ARG A 85 -25.24 1.76 13.01
N LEU A 86 -25.62 2.83 12.31
CA LEU A 86 -25.37 2.97 10.88
C LEU A 86 -23.89 3.20 10.58
N GLY A 87 -23.22 4.01 11.40
CA GLY A 87 -21.78 4.21 11.31
C GLY A 87 -20.99 2.89 11.44
N TRP A 88 -21.33 2.07 12.42
CA TRP A 88 -20.76 0.74 12.59
C TRP A 88 -21.00 -0.17 11.37
N LEU A 89 -22.23 -0.17 10.82
CA LEU A 89 -22.58 -0.97 9.65
C LEU A 89 -21.82 -0.53 8.39
N LEU A 90 -21.70 0.79 8.18
CA LEU A 90 -20.93 1.35 7.05
C LEU A 90 -19.44 1.02 7.16
N GLU A 91 -18.87 1.08 8.37
CA GLU A 91 -17.48 0.72 8.61
C GLU A 91 -17.25 -0.77 8.32
N TRP A 92 -18.17 -1.62 8.75
CA TRP A 92 -18.12 -3.06 8.49
C TRP A 92 -18.25 -3.38 7.00
N ALA A 93 -19.20 -2.74 6.31
CA ALA A 93 -19.36 -2.88 4.86
C ALA A 93 -18.11 -2.44 4.09
N GLY A 94 -17.52 -1.31 4.49
CA GLY A 94 -16.25 -0.83 3.89
C GLY A 94 -15.10 -1.81 4.08
N ASP A 95 -14.94 -2.40 5.27
CA ASP A 95 -13.91 -3.39 5.54
C ASP A 95 -14.14 -4.69 4.73
N VAL A 96 -15.39 -5.13 4.55
CA VAL A 96 -15.73 -6.30 3.70
C VAL A 96 -15.40 -6.02 2.24
N VAL A 97 -15.81 -4.88 1.70
CA VAL A 97 -15.50 -4.50 0.31
C VAL A 97 -13.99 -4.41 0.11
N GLY A 98 -13.27 -3.77 1.05
CA GLY A 98 -11.81 -3.68 1.02
C GLY A 98 -11.14 -5.06 1.02
N LEU A 99 -11.62 -5.99 1.86
CA LEU A 99 -11.12 -7.36 1.92
C LEU A 99 -11.35 -8.10 0.60
N VAL A 100 -12.55 -8.01 0.04
CA VAL A 100 -12.88 -8.66 -1.25
C VAL A 100 -11.99 -8.12 -2.37
N CYS A 101 -11.82 -6.80 -2.46
CA CYS A 101 -10.91 -6.19 -3.42
C CYS A 101 -9.47 -6.70 -3.24
N CYS A 102 -8.97 -6.75 -2.00
CA CYS A 102 -7.62 -7.27 -1.74
C CYS A 102 -7.46 -8.72 -2.19
N LEU A 103 -8.43 -9.59 -1.92
CA LEU A 103 -8.39 -10.99 -2.36
C LEU A 103 -8.40 -11.12 -3.88
N LEU A 104 -9.17 -10.31 -4.59
CA LEU A 104 -9.15 -10.26 -6.05
C LEU A 104 -7.77 -9.84 -6.57
N PHE A 105 -7.16 -8.81 -5.99
CA PHE A 105 -5.82 -8.37 -6.38
C PHE A 105 -4.73 -9.38 -6.03
N VAL A 106 -4.86 -10.13 -4.95
CA VAL A 106 -3.96 -11.26 -4.64
C VAL A 106 -4.05 -12.32 -5.73
N TRP A 107 -5.27 -12.74 -6.07
CA TRP A 107 -5.50 -13.80 -7.05
C TRP A 107 -5.01 -13.41 -8.45
N TYR A 108 -5.51 -12.29 -8.98
CA TYR A 108 -5.14 -11.84 -10.32
C TYR A 108 -3.69 -11.38 -10.39
N GLY A 109 -3.20 -10.69 -9.39
CA GLY A 109 -1.81 -10.24 -9.32
C GLY A 109 -0.83 -11.41 -9.29
N ALA A 110 -1.12 -12.45 -8.50
CA ALA A 110 -0.30 -13.67 -8.48
C ALA A 110 -0.37 -14.41 -9.82
N SER A 111 -1.54 -14.51 -10.45
CA SER A 111 -1.71 -15.17 -11.74
C SER A 111 -0.93 -14.45 -12.84
N VAL A 112 -1.01 -13.12 -12.90
CA VAL A 112 -0.29 -12.32 -13.91
C VAL A 112 1.23 -12.35 -13.67
N ALA A 113 1.66 -12.23 -12.42
CA ALA A 113 3.09 -12.34 -12.08
C ALA A 113 3.67 -13.70 -12.44
N ALA A 114 2.92 -14.78 -12.18
CA ALA A 114 3.31 -16.14 -12.57
C ALA A 114 3.37 -16.31 -14.11
N ALA A 115 2.35 -15.85 -14.83
CA ALA A 115 2.34 -15.88 -16.29
C ALA A 115 3.55 -15.13 -16.88
N SER A 116 3.81 -13.90 -16.40
CA SER A 116 4.97 -13.11 -16.83
C SER A 116 6.31 -13.82 -16.54
N PHE A 117 6.40 -14.55 -15.43
CA PHE A 117 7.58 -15.33 -15.10
C PHE A 117 7.78 -16.51 -16.05
N PHE A 118 6.72 -17.27 -16.36
CA PHE A 118 6.80 -18.42 -17.26
C PHE A 118 6.99 -18.02 -18.72
N ASP A 119 6.39 -16.92 -19.16
CA ASP A 119 6.51 -16.39 -20.51
C ASP A 119 7.85 -15.68 -20.76
N GLY A 120 8.62 -15.40 -19.68
CA GLY A 120 9.87 -14.68 -19.77
C GLY A 120 9.69 -13.24 -20.27
N SER A 121 8.52 -12.64 -19.98
CA SER A 121 8.18 -11.28 -20.42
C SER A 121 9.16 -10.26 -19.85
N VAL A 122 9.65 -9.37 -20.71
CA VAL A 122 10.54 -8.27 -20.35
C VAL A 122 9.88 -6.93 -20.66
N SER A 123 9.98 -6.00 -19.74
CA SER A 123 9.58 -4.62 -19.97
C SER A 123 10.66 -3.93 -20.79
N ILE A 124 10.35 -3.61 -22.06
CA ILE A 124 11.26 -2.93 -22.98
C ILE A 124 11.09 -1.42 -22.76
N LYS A 125 11.81 -0.92 -21.77
CA LYS A 125 11.96 0.51 -21.46
C LYS A 125 13.45 0.87 -21.63
N THR A 126 13.89 2.00 -21.11
CA THR A 126 15.32 2.36 -21.04
C THR A 126 16.12 1.32 -20.24
N LEU A 127 15.51 0.79 -19.17
CA LEU A 127 16.00 -0.36 -18.42
C LEU A 127 15.20 -1.60 -18.81
N VAL A 128 15.89 -2.60 -19.37
CA VAL A 128 15.26 -3.88 -19.69
C VAL A 128 15.21 -4.71 -18.41
N LEU A 129 14.05 -4.73 -17.76
CA LEU A 129 13.83 -5.48 -16.53
C LEU A 129 12.82 -6.62 -16.76
N PRO A 130 12.97 -7.76 -16.08
CA PRO A 130 11.94 -8.79 -16.09
C PRO A 130 10.63 -8.22 -15.50
N GLU A 131 9.55 -8.32 -16.24
CA GLU A 131 8.27 -7.71 -15.89
C GLU A 131 7.71 -8.25 -14.55
N TRP A 132 7.95 -9.53 -14.27
CA TRP A 132 7.50 -10.15 -13.03
C TRP A 132 8.11 -9.52 -11.76
N TRP A 133 9.26 -8.84 -11.84
CA TRP A 133 9.85 -8.12 -10.71
C TRP A 133 8.98 -6.95 -10.25
N LEU A 134 8.33 -6.30 -11.19
CA LEU A 134 7.40 -5.19 -10.91
C LEU A 134 6.04 -5.70 -10.46
N LEU A 135 5.62 -6.87 -10.97
CA LEU A 135 4.32 -7.46 -10.66
C LEU A 135 4.29 -8.21 -9.31
N ALA A 136 5.39 -8.88 -8.93
CA ALA A 136 5.46 -9.71 -7.73
C ALA A 136 5.18 -8.98 -6.39
N PRO A 137 5.58 -7.73 -6.17
CA PRO A 137 5.27 -7.00 -4.94
C PRO A 137 3.77 -6.77 -4.71
N MET A 138 2.98 -6.69 -5.77
CA MET A 138 1.54 -6.41 -5.70
C MET A 138 0.76 -7.47 -4.91
N PRO A 139 0.77 -8.77 -5.27
CA PRO A 139 0.03 -9.79 -4.52
C PRO A 139 0.50 -9.90 -3.07
N VAL A 140 1.79 -9.67 -2.80
CA VAL A 140 2.33 -9.68 -1.42
C VAL A 140 1.76 -8.53 -0.59
N ALA A 141 1.77 -7.30 -1.13
CA ALA A 141 1.23 -6.14 -0.44
C ALA A 141 -0.28 -6.27 -0.20
N PHE A 142 -1.04 -6.74 -1.19
CA PHE A 142 -2.49 -6.96 -1.05
C PHE A 142 -2.82 -8.12 -0.12
N ALA A 143 -1.98 -9.15 0.00
CA ALA A 143 -2.13 -10.19 1.01
C ALA A 143 -1.96 -9.64 2.44
N LEU A 144 -0.97 -8.76 2.65
CA LEU A 144 -0.79 -8.07 3.93
C LEU A 144 -1.97 -7.14 4.24
N LEU A 145 -2.48 -6.42 3.23
CA LEU A 145 -3.69 -5.60 3.37
C LEU A 145 -4.92 -6.45 3.75
N ALA A 146 -5.11 -7.60 3.10
CA ALA A 146 -6.21 -8.52 3.42
C ALA A 146 -6.13 -9.02 4.87
N LEU A 147 -4.93 -9.35 5.35
CA LEU A 147 -4.70 -9.73 6.75
C LEU A 147 -5.08 -8.59 7.71
N GLU A 148 -4.69 -7.35 7.41
CA GLU A 148 -5.04 -6.21 8.26
C GLU A 148 -6.54 -5.91 8.25
N PHE A 149 -7.23 -6.05 7.10
CA PHE A 149 -8.69 -5.97 7.06
C PHE A 149 -9.33 -7.06 7.94
N GLY A 150 -8.82 -8.28 7.92
CA GLY A 150 -9.27 -9.36 8.81
C GLY A 150 -9.10 -9.01 10.29
N PHE A 151 -7.95 -8.49 10.70
CA PHE A 151 -7.71 -8.03 12.07
C PHE A 151 -8.61 -6.83 12.46
N ARG A 152 -8.87 -5.94 11.51
CA ARG A 152 -9.79 -4.81 11.72
C ARG A 152 -11.21 -5.28 11.95
N MET A 153 -11.71 -6.18 11.13
CA MET A 153 -13.04 -6.77 11.29
C MET A 153 -13.19 -7.50 12.62
N GLN A 154 -12.18 -8.25 13.07
CA GLN A 154 -12.17 -8.89 14.39
C GLN A 154 -12.26 -7.88 15.52
N ARG A 155 -11.48 -6.78 15.44
CA ARG A 155 -11.54 -5.69 16.42
C ARG A 155 -12.91 -5.00 16.45
N LEU A 156 -13.50 -4.79 15.29
CA LEU A 156 -14.82 -4.17 15.16
C LEU A 156 -15.94 -5.09 15.68
N ALA A 157 -15.81 -6.40 15.47
CA ALA A 157 -16.77 -7.39 15.99
C ALA A 157 -16.72 -7.54 17.51
N SER A 158 -15.56 -7.32 18.14
CA SER A 158 -15.38 -7.38 19.60
C SER A 158 -15.62 -6.05 20.33
N ALA A 159 -15.76 -4.94 19.60
CA ALA A 159 -16.09 -3.64 20.17
C ALA A 159 -17.61 -3.51 20.44
N GLU A 160 -17.99 -2.68 21.41
CA GLU A 160 -19.38 -2.24 21.55
C GLU A 160 -19.81 -1.60 20.22
N ARG A 161 -21.10 -1.80 19.82
CA ARG A 161 -21.66 -1.38 18.52
C ARG A 161 -21.53 0.14 18.28
N GLY A 162 -20.31 0.62 18.12
CA GLY A 162 -19.94 2.02 17.90
C GLY A 162 -18.75 2.16 16.96
N PRO A 163 -18.57 3.33 16.33
CA PRO A 163 -17.37 3.63 15.54
C PRO A 163 -16.12 3.53 16.42
N ARG A 164 -14.98 3.18 15.81
CA ARG A 164 -13.71 3.05 16.54
C ARG A 164 -13.21 4.41 17.05
N ASP A 165 -12.61 4.40 18.26
CA ASP A 165 -12.03 5.59 18.89
C ASP A 165 -10.84 6.18 18.09
N ASP A 166 -10.14 5.36 17.29
CA ASP A 166 -9.05 5.81 16.40
C ASP A 166 -9.55 6.82 15.34
N ALA A 167 -10.86 6.85 15.04
CA ALA A 167 -11.45 7.86 14.18
C ALA A 167 -11.58 9.23 14.87
N VAL A 168 -11.47 9.28 16.20
CA VAL A 168 -11.67 10.48 17.01
C VAL A 168 -10.33 11.15 17.38
N SER A 169 -9.22 10.43 17.39
CA SER A 169 -7.91 10.93 17.85
C SER A 169 -7.09 11.66 16.79
N ALA A 170 -7.61 11.85 15.57
CA ALA A 170 -6.93 12.55 14.48
C ALA A 170 -7.35 14.03 14.31
N SER A 171 -7.92 14.64 15.37
CA SER A 171 -8.27 16.06 15.37
C SER A 171 -7.30 16.88 16.19
#